data_9599bbbdbd57f02bc1a49d172dadad44
#
_entry.id   9599bbbdbd57f02bc1a49d172dadad44
#
_cell.length_a   1.000
_cell.length_b   1.000
_cell.length_c   1.000
_cell.angle_alpha   90.00
_cell.angle_beta   90.00
_cell.angle_gamma   90.00
#
_symmetry.space_group_name_H-M   'P 1'
#
loop_
_entity.id
_entity.type
_entity.pdbx_description
1 polymer ?
#
loop_
_entity_poly.entity_id
_entity_poly.type
_entity_poly.pdbx_seq_one_letter_code
_entity_poly.pdbx_strand_id
1 'polypeptide(L)'
;VITGKTGDLLGACAALLLNALKQLAGIDHDRHIISPSAIEPIQLLKTRYLGSKNPRLHTDEILIALSATAADSEDAKLALAQLPKLHKCQVHSSVMLSEVDRKTFQRLGCDVTCEPKF
;
A
#
# COMPACT_ATOMS: atom_id res chain seq x y z
N VAL A 1 -3.54 -13.84 9.70
CA VAL A 1 -3.50 -13.58 8.26
C VAL A 1 -4.15 -12.25 7.94
N ILE A 2 -3.45 -11.41 7.22
CA ILE A 2 -3.93 -10.09 6.81
C ILE A 2 -4.22 -10.14 5.31
N THR A 3 -5.35 -9.59 4.90
CA THR A 3 -5.77 -9.58 3.49
C THR A 3 -5.96 -8.16 2.98
N GLY A 4 -5.88 -8.00 1.67
CA GLY A 4 -6.19 -6.76 0.97
C GLY A 4 -7.01 -7.04 -0.27
N LYS A 5 -7.97 -6.17 -0.57
CA LYS A 5 -8.84 -6.27 -1.74
C LYS A 5 -8.77 -4.99 -2.56
N THR A 6 -8.92 -5.12 -3.87
CA THR A 6 -9.00 -3.97 -4.75
C THR A 6 -10.26 -3.14 -4.45
N GLY A 7 -10.07 -1.84 -4.24
CA GLY A 7 -11.16 -0.88 -4.06
C GLY A 7 -11.06 0.25 -5.08
N ASP A 8 -11.80 1.32 -4.84
CA ASP A 8 -11.84 2.48 -5.76
C ASP A 8 -10.56 3.33 -5.70
N LEU A 9 -9.92 3.38 -4.54
CA LEU A 9 -8.74 4.22 -4.30
C LEU A 9 -7.44 3.46 -4.41
N LEU A 10 -7.42 2.18 -4.01
CA LEU A 10 -6.20 1.40 -3.86
C LEU A 10 -6.30 0.08 -4.60
N GLY A 11 -5.20 -0.37 -5.18
CA GLY A 11 -5.05 -1.75 -5.62
C GLY A 11 -4.96 -2.70 -4.40
N ALA A 12 -5.13 -3.99 -4.65
CA ALA A 12 -5.14 -5.00 -3.58
C ALA A 12 -3.84 -5.00 -2.77
N CYS A 13 -2.69 -4.84 -3.42
CA CYS A 13 -1.39 -4.84 -2.75
C CYS A 13 -1.20 -3.63 -1.84
N ALA A 14 -1.64 -2.45 -2.29
CA ALA A 14 -1.60 -1.24 -1.47
C ALA A 14 -2.53 -1.37 -0.27
N ALA A 15 -3.73 -1.92 -0.46
CA ALA A 15 -4.66 -2.17 0.63
C ALA A 15 -4.08 -3.17 1.64
N LEU A 16 -3.46 -4.25 1.16
CA LEU A 16 -2.81 -5.23 2.02
C LEU A 16 -1.70 -4.58 2.86
N LEU A 17 -0.86 -3.78 2.22
CA LEU A 17 0.25 -3.11 2.91
C LEU A 17 -0.26 -2.19 4.02
N LEU A 18 -1.26 -1.35 3.72
CA LEU A 18 -1.86 -0.49 4.74
C LEU A 18 -2.49 -1.28 5.87
N ASN A 19 -3.22 -2.35 5.57
CA ASN A 19 -3.84 -3.18 6.58
C ASN A 19 -2.80 -3.82 7.49
N ALA A 20 -1.69 -4.28 6.93
CA ALA A 20 -0.59 -4.85 7.71
C ALA A 20 0.03 -3.81 8.64
N LEU A 21 0.31 -2.62 8.14
CA LEU A 21 0.90 -1.54 8.95
C LEU A 21 -0.05 -1.10 10.07
N LYS A 22 -1.34 -1.00 9.79
CA LYS A 22 -2.34 -0.66 10.80
C LYS A 22 -2.39 -1.70 11.90
N GLN A 23 -2.40 -2.98 11.55
CA GLN A 23 -2.43 -4.05 12.52
C GLN A 23 -1.18 -4.06 13.39
N LEU A 24 0.00 -3.90 12.81
CA LEU A 24 1.26 -3.84 13.56
C LEU A 24 1.33 -2.63 14.49
N ALA A 25 0.71 -1.53 14.11
CA ALA A 25 0.67 -0.31 14.91
C ALA A 25 -0.45 -0.31 15.96
N GLY A 26 -1.32 -1.31 15.96
CA GLY A 26 -2.47 -1.36 16.87
C GLY A 26 -3.57 -0.35 16.53
N ILE A 27 -3.67 0.04 15.27
CA ILE A 27 -4.68 0.97 14.77
C ILE A 27 -5.89 0.18 14.27
N ASP A 28 -7.10 0.59 14.67
CA ASP A 28 -8.35 -0.04 14.23
C ASP A 28 -8.43 -0.06 12.70
N HIS A 29 -8.93 -1.18 12.16
CA HIS A 29 -9.10 -1.34 10.71
C HIS A 29 -9.99 -0.23 10.10
N ASP A 30 -10.98 0.24 10.85
CA ASP A 30 -11.93 1.26 10.37
C ASP A 30 -11.35 2.68 10.36
N ARG A 31 -10.19 2.89 10.97
CA ARG A 31 -9.55 4.22 10.96
C ARG A 31 -8.75 4.41 9.69
N HIS A 32 -8.94 5.55 9.05
CA HIS A 32 -8.15 5.94 7.88
C HIS A 32 -6.84 6.59 8.33
N ILE A 33 -5.73 6.07 7.82
CA ILE A 33 -4.41 6.64 8.08
C ILE A 33 -3.92 7.54 6.94
N ILE A 34 -4.65 7.53 5.83
CA ILE A 34 -4.45 8.44 4.70
C ILE A 34 -5.82 8.95 4.29
N SER A 35 -5.98 10.28 4.21
CA SER A 35 -7.26 10.86 3.79
C SER A 35 -7.44 10.75 2.28
N PRO A 36 -8.70 10.69 1.78
CA PRO A 36 -8.96 10.76 0.34
C PRO A 36 -8.37 12.00 -0.31
N SER A 37 -8.30 13.13 0.40
CA SER A 37 -7.70 14.35 -0.11
C SER A 37 -6.21 14.24 -0.39
N ALA A 38 -5.52 13.29 0.24
CA ALA A 38 -4.12 13.00 -0.07
C ALA A 38 -3.97 12.06 -1.27
N ILE A 39 -4.97 11.23 -1.51
CA ILE A 39 -4.96 10.23 -2.60
C ILE A 39 -5.39 10.85 -3.92
N GLU A 40 -6.42 11.69 -3.92
CA GLU A 40 -7.01 12.27 -5.14
C GLU A 40 -6.01 13.01 -6.03
N PRO A 41 -5.10 13.85 -5.50
CA PRO A 41 -4.10 14.49 -6.36
C PRO A 41 -3.20 13.50 -7.09
N ILE A 42 -2.88 12.38 -6.46
CA ILE A 42 -2.05 11.33 -7.08
C ILE A 42 -2.83 10.64 -8.20
N GLN A 43 -4.10 10.34 -7.97
CA GLN A 43 -4.98 9.78 -8.99
C GLN A 43 -5.11 10.71 -10.19
N LEU A 44 -5.27 12.00 -9.93
CA LEU A 44 -5.37 13.00 -10.97
C LEU A 44 -4.10 13.08 -11.80
N LEU A 45 -2.94 13.07 -11.14
CA LEU A 45 -1.64 13.06 -11.82
C LEU A 45 -1.52 11.84 -12.73
N LYS A 46 -1.86 10.67 -12.22
CA LYS A 46 -1.77 9.41 -12.99
C LYS A 46 -2.67 9.41 -14.22
N THR A 47 -3.94 9.79 -14.04
CA THR A 47 -4.95 9.64 -15.09
C THR A 47 -4.94 10.80 -16.06
N ARG A 48 -4.97 12.03 -15.55
CA ARG A 48 -5.13 13.21 -16.40
C ARG A 48 -3.82 13.66 -17.05
N TYR A 49 -2.72 13.64 -16.30
CA TYR A 49 -1.44 14.17 -16.78
C TYR A 49 -0.53 13.12 -17.37
N LEU A 50 -0.53 11.90 -16.81
CA LEU A 50 0.35 10.82 -17.28
C LEU A 50 -0.37 9.80 -18.16
N GLY A 51 -1.69 9.93 -18.36
CA GLY A 51 -2.44 9.09 -19.27
C GLY A 51 -2.68 7.66 -18.80
N SER A 52 -2.50 7.35 -17.54
CA SER A 52 -2.80 6.03 -17.02
C SER A 52 -4.31 5.79 -17.01
N LYS A 53 -4.72 4.57 -17.34
CA LYS A 53 -6.12 4.16 -17.26
C LYS A 53 -6.50 3.63 -15.88
N ASN A 54 -5.53 3.40 -15.01
CA ASN A 54 -5.73 2.87 -13.67
C ASN A 54 -5.56 3.97 -12.63
N PRO A 55 -6.66 4.45 -11.99
CA PRO A 55 -6.56 5.49 -10.97
C PRO A 55 -6.10 4.97 -9.62
N ARG A 56 -6.14 3.65 -9.39
CA ARG A 56 -5.81 3.06 -8.09
C ARG A 56 -4.33 3.21 -7.79
N LEU A 57 -4.01 3.49 -6.52
CA LEU A 57 -2.62 3.62 -6.09
C LEU A 57 -1.98 2.25 -5.89
N HIS A 58 -0.76 2.13 -6.38
CA HIS A 58 0.12 0.98 -6.13
C HIS A 58 0.85 1.15 -4.80
N THR A 59 1.61 0.13 -4.39
CA THR A 59 2.31 0.10 -3.11
C THR A 59 3.29 1.26 -2.92
N ASP A 60 4.10 1.58 -3.92
CA ASP A 60 5.05 2.68 -3.84
C ASP A 60 4.34 4.02 -3.70
N GLU A 61 3.26 4.22 -4.44
CA GLU A 61 2.47 5.45 -4.40
C GLU A 61 1.80 5.64 -3.03
N ILE A 62 1.30 4.55 -2.43
CA ILE A 62 0.66 4.63 -1.12
C ILE A 62 1.68 4.94 -0.01
N LEU A 63 2.90 4.44 -0.13
CA LEU A 63 3.97 4.77 0.81
C LEU A 63 4.37 6.24 0.73
N ILE A 64 4.39 6.80 -0.46
CA ILE A 64 4.63 8.24 -0.65
C ILE A 64 3.52 9.05 0.03
N ALA A 65 2.26 8.68 -0.22
CA ALA A 65 1.11 9.36 0.39
C ALA A 65 1.12 9.24 1.92
N LEU A 66 1.47 8.06 2.44
CA LEU A 66 1.59 7.83 3.88
C LEU A 66 2.70 8.69 4.48
N SER A 67 3.85 8.76 3.83
CA SER A 67 4.97 9.58 4.29
C SER A 67 4.60 11.06 4.35
N ALA A 68 3.89 11.56 3.35
CA ALA A 68 3.41 12.94 3.33
C ALA A 68 2.39 13.19 4.44
N THR A 69 1.48 12.25 4.67
CA THR A 69 0.46 12.35 5.72
C THR A 69 1.07 12.31 7.12
N ALA A 70 2.17 11.56 7.28
CA ALA A 70 2.84 11.40 8.57
C ALA A 70 3.36 12.72 9.16
N ALA A 71 3.57 13.74 8.32
CA ALA A 71 3.97 15.06 8.80
C ALA A 71 2.94 15.67 9.76
N ASP A 72 1.65 15.37 9.55
CA ASP A 72 0.55 15.96 10.30
C ASP A 72 -0.33 14.95 11.04
N SER A 73 0.00 13.67 10.98
CA SER A 73 -0.83 12.60 11.55
C SER A 73 0.00 11.63 12.38
N GLU A 74 -0.34 11.49 13.67
CA GLU A 74 0.30 10.52 14.55
C GLU A 74 0.02 9.08 14.12
N ASP A 75 -1.19 8.78 13.66
CA ASP A 75 -1.54 7.44 13.19
C ASP A 75 -0.71 7.06 11.95
N ALA A 76 -0.52 8.00 11.03
CA ALA A 76 0.32 7.76 9.85
C ALA A 76 1.79 7.55 10.25
N LYS A 77 2.29 8.31 11.23
CA LYS A 77 3.65 8.11 11.76
C LYS A 77 3.81 6.73 12.38
N LEU A 78 2.84 6.31 13.20
CA LEU A 78 2.87 5.01 13.85
C LEU A 78 2.86 3.88 12.82
N ALA A 79 2.00 3.99 11.81
CA ALA A 79 1.92 3.01 10.74
C ALA A 79 3.24 2.94 9.95
N LEU A 80 3.78 4.09 9.56
CA LEU A 80 5.03 4.15 8.81
C LEU A 80 6.20 3.54 9.58
N ALA A 81 6.23 3.74 10.89
CA ALA A 81 7.27 3.20 11.78
C ALA A 81 7.27 1.67 11.83
N GLN A 82 6.20 1.01 11.36
CA GLN A 82 6.10 -0.44 11.36
C GLN A 82 6.78 -1.10 10.14
N LEU A 83 7.19 -0.33 9.14
CA LEU A 83 7.80 -0.88 7.92
C LEU A 83 8.93 -1.88 8.18
N PRO A 84 9.88 -1.63 9.10
CA PRO A 84 10.94 -2.60 9.36
C PRO A 84 10.46 -3.96 9.86
N LYS A 85 9.27 -4.02 10.45
CA LYS A 85 8.70 -5.28 10.96
C LYS A 85 8.20 -6.19 9.85
N LEU A 86 8.09 -5.70 8.63
CA LEU A 86 7.68 -6.50 7.47
C LEU A 86 8.82 -7.39 6.94
N HIS A 87 10.04 -7.18 7.42
CA HIS A 87 11.19 -8.00 7.00
C HIS A 87 10.92 -9.48 7.29
N LYS A 88 11.12 -10.33 6.29
CA LYS A 88 10.86 -11.77 6.32
C LYS A 88 9.38 -12.17 6.40
N CYS A 89 8.44 -11.24 6.30
CA CYS A 89 7.03 -11.59 6.17
C CYS A 89 6.77 -12.23 4.80
N GLN A 90 5.77 -13.11 4.75
CA GLN A 90 5.36 -13.75 3.49
C GLN A 90 4.17 -13.01 2.90
N VAL A 91 4.26 -12.73 1.61
CA VAL A 91 3.18 -12.10 0.83
C VAL A 91 2.79 -13.06 -0.30
N HIS A 92 1.51 -13.37 -0.39
CA HIS A 92 0.98 -14.21 -1.46
C HIS A 92 -0.18 -13.51 -2.16
N SER A 93 -0.17 -13.54 -3.50
CA SER A 93 -1.24 -13.01 -4.32
C SER A 93 -1.87 -14.13 -5.14
N SER A 94 -3.20 -14.14 -5.22
CA SER A 94 -3.96 -15.07 -6.07
C SER A 94 -3.93 -14.69 -7.55
N VAL A 95 -3.37 -13.53 -7.88
CA VAL A 95 -3.21 -13.07 -9.27
C VAL A 95 -1.78 -12.62 -9.50
N MET A 96 -1.38 -12.48 -10.76
CA MET A 96 -0.05 -11.98 -11.09
C MET A 96 0.12 -10.54 -10.60
N LEU A 97 1.21 -10.29 -9.88
CA LEU A 97 1.53 -8.96 -9.36
C LEU A 97 2.18 -8.09 -10.43
N SER A 98 1.92 -6.79 -10.35
CA SER A 98 2.70 -5.83 -11.13
C SER A 98 4.16 -5.84 -10.67
N GLU A 99 5.05 -5.47 -11.57
CA GLU A 99 6.48 -5.38 -11.27
C GLU A 99 6.76 -4.40 -10.12
N VAL A 100 6.03 -3.28 -10.09
CA VAL A 100 6.18 -2.26 -9.05
C VAL A 100 5.81 -2.83 -7.67
N ASP A 101 4.67 -3.51 -7.58
CA ASP A 101 4.23 -4.07 -6.30
C ASP A 101 5.17 -5.18 -5.81
N ARG A 102 5.58 -6.06 -6.72
CA ARG A 102 6.52 -7.13 -6.39
C ARG A 102 7.83 -6.56 -5.85
N LYS A 103 8.40 -5.58 -6.55
CA LYS A 103 9.67 -4.95 -6.14
C LYS A 103 9.54 -4.22 -4.80
N THR A 104 8.42 -3.54 -4.56
CA THR A 104 8.21 -2.82 -3.31
C THR A 104 8.24 -3.78 -2.13
N PHE A 105 7.48 -4.87 -2.20
CA PHE A 105 7.50 -5.87 -1.13
C PHE A 105 8.88 -6.51 -0.94
N GLN A 106 9.58 -6.80 -2.03
CA GLN A 106 10.94 -7.35 -1.95
C GLN A 106 11.91 -6.38 -1.29
N ARG A 107 11.82 -5.09 -1.59
CA ARG A 107 12.65 -4.06 -0.97
C ARG A 107 12.34 -3.89 0.53
N LEU A 108 11.12 -4.19 0.94
CA LEU A 108 10.73 -4.22 2.35
C LEU A 108 11.19 -5.49 3.05
N GLY A 109 11.80 -6.42 2.32
CA GLY A 109 12.32 -7.67 2.88
C GLY A 109 11.31 -8.81 2.95
N CYS A 110 10.17 -8.70 2.25
CA CYS A 110 9.16 -9.73 2.22
C CYS A 110 9.49 -10.82 1.19
N ASP A 111 9.07 -12.05 1.48
CA ASP A 111 9.06 -13.14 0.52
C ASP A 111 7.74 -13.09 -0.25
N VAL A 112 7.82 -12.95 -1.58
CA VAL A 112 6.65 -12.71 -2.42
C VAL A 112 6.39 -13.91 -3.33
N THR A 113 5.15 -14.40 -3.32
CA THR A 113 4.67 -15.43 -4.24
C THR A 113 3.36 -14.98 -4.87
N CYS A 114 3.08 -15.46 -6.07
CA CYS A 114 1.81 -15.15 -6.75
C CYS A 114 1.40 -16.28 -7.71
N GLU A 115 0.15 -16.23 -8.14
CA GLU A 115 -0.41 -17.14 -9.12
C GLU A 115 -0.84 -16.34 -10.35
N PRO A 116 -0.53 -16.80 -11.59
CA PRO A 116 0.37 -17.92 -11.89
C PRO A 116 1.81 -17.63 -11.50
N LYS A 117 2.57 -18.70 -11.28
CA LYS A 117 3.99 -18.55 -10.94
C LYS A 117 4.76 -18.00 -12.15
N PHE A 118 5.72 -17.18 -11.85
CA PHE A 118 6.64 -16.65 -12.86
C PHE A 118 7.60 -17.71 -13.37
#